data_1278ddd666f1e8b4eb6e91d9bf97018a
#
_entry.id   1278ddd666f1e8b4eb6e91d9bf97018a
#
_cell.length_a   1.000
_cell.length_b   1.000
_cell.length_c   1.000
_cell.angle_alpha   90.00
_cell.angle_beta   90.00
_cell.angle_gamma   90.00
#
_symmetry.space_group_name_H-M   'P 1'
#
loop_
_entity.id
_entity.type
_entity.pdbx_description
1 polymer ?
#
loop_
_entity_poly.entity_id
_entity_poly.type
_entity_poly.pdbx_seq_one_letter_code
_entity_poly.pdbx_strand_id
1 'polypeptide(L)'
;MLKYLPNINAPEDIRGFTREELNELCVELRSHIISTITEVGGHLAPTLGVIELTVALHYVYNTPDDKLVWDVGHQGYAHKLLTGRFDEFPTIRQNNGLSGFLKRAESKYDVIGAGHASTSISSAFGLAEARKHLDERYRVAAIIGDGSMTGGLAFEGINNAGNSRKQFLVILNDNEMSISPNAVSYTHLRAHETFHD
;
A
#
# COMPACT_ATOMS: atom_id res chain seq x y z
N MET A 1 2.71 25.95 3.83
CA MET A 1 2.53 25.94 2.36
C MET A 1 3.20 24.66 1.87
N LEU A 2 2.53 23.86 1.04
CA LEU A 2 3.12 22.62 0.49
C LEU A 2 4.17 23.00 -0.56
N LYS A 3 5.35 22.41 -0.46
CA LYS A 3 6.53 22.72 -1.31
C LYS A 3 6.68 21.68 -2.43
N TYR A 4 6.53 20.41 -2.10
CA TYR A 4 6.78 19.29 -3.01
C TYR A 4 5.50 18.67 -3.57
N LEU A 5 4.55 18.35 -2.70
CA LEU A 5 3.39 17.53 -3.05
C LEU A 5 2.57 18.04 -4.24
N PRO A 6 2.31 19.36 -4.42
CA PRO A 6 1.57 19.87 -5.57
C PRO A 6 2.27 19.66 -6.93
N ASN A 7 3.56 19.38 -6.92
CA ASN A 7 4.38 19.21 -8.12
C ASN A 7 4.62 17.73 -8.47
N ILE A 8 4.09 16.80 -7.67
CA ILE A 8 4.25 15.35 -7.91
C ILE A 8 3.09 14.87 -8.79
N ASN A 9 3.40 14.52 -10.02
CA ASN A 9 2.45 13.97 -10.99
C ASN A 9 2.66 12.47 -11.20
N ALA A 10 3.85 11.98 -10.89
CA ALA A 10 4.21 10.57 -11.03
C ALA A 10 5.29 10.19 -9.99
N PRO A 11 5.42 8.89 -9.66
CA PRO A 11 6.45 8.43 -8.72
C PRO A 11 7.89 8.74 -9.15
N GLU A 12 8.12 8.93 -10.43
CA GLU A 12 9.43 9.33 -10.98
C GLU A 12 9.90 10.67 -10.41
N ASP A 13 9.00 11.58 -10.08
CA ASP A 13 9.30 12.94 -9.63
C ASP A 13 10.04 12.96 -8.29
N ILE A 14 9.87 11.91 -7.46
CA ILE A 14 10.54 11.84 -6.15
C ILE A 14 11.89 11.10 -6.18
N ARG A 15 12.28 10.49 -7.29
CA ARG A 15 13.50 9.65 -7.34
C ARG A 15 14.81 10.44 -7.21
N GLY A 16 14.78 11.71 -7.51
CA GLY A 16 15.92 12.61 -7.33
C GLY A 16 16.00 13.26 -5.94
N PHE A 17 15.03 13.02 -5.07
CA PHE A 17 14.99 13.66 -3.76
C PHE A 17 16.03 13.09 -2.81
N THR A 18 16.60 13.96 -2.02
CA THR A 18 17.43 13.58 -0.87
C THR A 18 16.57 12.97 0.23
N ARG A 19 17.21 12.34 1.21
CA ARG A 19 16.52 11.78 2.38
C ARG A 19 15.75 12.85 3.15
N GLU A 20 16.33 14.04 3.27
CA GLU A 20 15.73 15.19 3.92
C GLU A 20 14.46 15.65 3.19
N GLU A 21 14.52 15.75 1.86
CA GLU A 21 13.37 16.11 1.03
C GLU A 21 12.26 15.06 1.06
N LEU A 22 12.61 13.76 1.10
CA LEU A 22 11.63 12.68 1.28
C LEU A 22 10.95 12.76 2.65
N ASN A 23 11.67 13.10 3.71
CA ASN A 23 11.10 13.30 5.03
C ASN A 23 10.16 14.53 5.06
N GLU A 24 10.55 15.65 4.43
CA GLU A 24 9.68 16.82 4.29
C GLU A 24 8.40 16.46 3.49
N LEU A 25 8.52 15.69 2.42
CA LEU A 25 7.38 15.19 1.65
C LEU A 25 6.44 14.31 2.51
N CYS A 26 6.97 13.45 3.38
CA CYS A 26 6.15 12.66 4.30
C CYS A 26 5.35 13.56 5.26
N VAL A 27 5.93 14.67 5.72
CA VAL A 27 5.23 15.66 6.57
C VAL A 27 4.13 16.36 5.78
N GLU A 28 4.38 16.74 4.53
CA GLU A 28 3.37 17.34 3.64
C GLU A 28 2.21 16.39 3.36
N LEU A 29 2.51 15.13 3.01
CA LEU A 29 1.51 14.09 2.79
C LEU A 29 0.62 13.91 4.01
N ARG A 30 1.24 13.79 5.20
CA ARG A 30 0.52 13.64 6.47
C ARG A 30 -0.42 14.80 6.73
N SER A 31 0.08 16.02 6.60
CA SER A 31 -0.71 17.24 6.85
C SER A 31 -1.88 17.37 5.86
N HIS A 32 -1.63 17.11 4.58
CA HIS A 32 -2.65 17.20 3.53
C HIS A 32 -3.73 16.12 3.70
N ILE A 33 -3.34 14.88 3.99
CA ILE A 33 -4.28 13.78 4.26
C ILE A 33 -5.13 14.09 5.49
N ILE A 34 -4.53 14.55 6.60
CA ILE A 34 -5.28 14.92 7.81
C ILE A 34 -6.31 15.99 7.50
N SER A 35 -5.91 17.11 6.87
CA SER A 35 -6.83 18.20 6.58
C SER A 35 -7.98 17.74 5.69
N THR A 36 -7.70 17.05 4.59
CA THR A 36 -8.73 16.59 3.66
C THR A 36 -9.68 15.59 4.30
N ILE A 37 -9.13 14.55 4.97
CA ILE A 37 -9.95 13.47 5.52
C ILE A 37 -10.78 13.94 6.73
N THR A 38 -10.32 14.94 7.45
CA THR A 38 -11.12 15.56 8.54
C THR A 38 -12.38 16.23 7.99
N GLU A 39 -12.33 16.77 6.78
CA GLU A 39 -13.47 17.41 6.13
C GLU A 39 -14.41 16.41 5.44
N VAL A 40 -13.86 15.48 4.68
CA VAL A 40 -14.67 14.59 3.80
C VAL A 40 -14.94 13.20 4.42
N GLY A 41 -14.24 12.85 5.48
CA GLY A 41 -14.27 11.52 6.09
C GLY A 41 -13.40 10.50 5.35
N GLY A 42 -12.96 9.44 6.04
CA GLY A 42 -12.14 8.38 5.41
C GLY A 42 -11.32 7.55 6.41
N HIS A 43 -10.40 6.79 5.86
CA HIS A 43 -9.53 5.89 6.61
C HIS A 43 -8.24 6.62 7.03
N LEU A 44 -8.28 7.35 8.15
CA LEU A 44 -7.18 8.22 8.57
C LEU A 44 -6.01 7.42 9.17
N ALA A 45 -6.25 6.70 10.28
CA ALA A 45 -5.17 6.03 11.01
C ALA A 45 -4.38 5.01 10.17
N PRO A 46 -5.03 4.09 9.41
CA PRO A 46 -4.29 3.14 8.56
C PRO A 46 -3.43 3.82 7.50
N THR A 47 -3.90 4.95 6.97
CA THR A 47 -3.16 5.71 5.95
C THR A 47 -1.95 6.41 6.54
N LEU A 48 -2.09 7.02 7.71
CA LEU A 48 -0.98 7.73 8.37
C LEU A 48 0.16 6.77 8.76
N GLY A 49 -0.16 5.53 9.09
CA GLY A 49 0.80 4.50 9.48
C GLY A 49 1.67 3.96 8.33
N VAL A 50 1.36 4.28 7.08
CA VAL A 50 2.09 3.75 5.90
C VAL A 50 2.65 4.85 4.99
N ILE A 51 2.69 6.11 5.43
CA ILE A 51 3.16 7.21 4.58
C ILE A 51 4.62 7.01 4.19
N GLU A 52 5.50 6.81 5.17
CA GLU A 52 6.94 6.60 4.95
C GLU A 52 7.20 5.34 4.11
N LEU A 53 6.47 4.27 4.39
CA LEU A 53 6.52 3.04 3.60
C LEU A 53 6.10 3.29 2.14
N THR A 54 5.02 4.05 1.93
CA THR A 54 4.52 4.38 0.59
C THR A 54 5.54 5.20 -0.20
N VAL A 55 6.12 6.21 0.42
CA VAL A 55 7.18 7.04 -0.18
C VAL A 55 8.40 6.17 -0.53
N ALA A 56 8.87 5.33 0.40
CA ALA A 56 10.00 4.43 0.15
C ALA A 56 9.72 3.44 -0.98
N LEU A 57 8.52 2.88 -1.05
CA LEU A 57 8.14 1.96 -2.12
C LEU A 57 8.14 2.66 -3.48
N HIS A 58 7.57 3.84 -3.60
CA HIS A 58 7.57 4.60 -4.85
C HIS A 58 8.94 5.14 -5.23
N TYR A 59 9.82 5.36 -4.26
CA TYR A 59 11.21 5.73 -4.50
C TYR A 59 12.02 4.57 -5.10
N VAL A 60 11.79 3.34 -4.62
CA VAL A 60 12.55 2.14 -4.99
C VAL A 60 11.96 1.38 -6.17
N TYR A 61 10.63 1.27 -6.25
CA TYR A 61 9.94 0.51 -7.28
C TYR A 61 9.63 1.39 -8.51
N ASN A 62 9.84 0.82 -9.70
CA ASN A 62 9.53 1.50 -10.96
C ASN A 62 8.05 1.29 -11.35
N THR A 63 7.14 1.87 -10.56
CA THR A 63 5.71 1.80 -10.87
C THR A 63 5.36 2.72 -12.05
N PRO A 64 4.42 2.33 -12.95
CA PRO A 64 3.52 1.18 -12.84
C PRO A 64 4.08 -0.14 -13.39
N ASP A 65 5.32 -0.17 -13.91
CA ASP A 65 5.91 -1.42 -14.41
C ASP A 65 6.03 -2.42 -13.26
N ASP A 66 6.71 -2.06 -12.18
CA ASP A 66 6.68 -2.82 -10.94
C ASP A 66 5.28 -2.74 -10.28
N LYS A 67 4.86 -3.80 -9.61
CA LYS A 67 3.50 -3.96 -9.10
C LYS A 67 3.46 -3.86 -7.57
N LEU A 68 2.76 -2.84 -7.06
CA LEU A 68 2.44 -2.69 -5.64
C LEU A 68 1.00 -3.13 -5.40
N VAL A 69 0.82 -4.19 -4.63
CA VAL A 69 -0.50 -4.79 -4.33
C VAL A 69 -0.86 -4.49 -2.88
N TRP A 70 -1.80 -3.58 -2.68
CA TRP A 70 -2.25 -3.14 -1.37
C TRP A 70 -3.43 -3.99 -0.90
N ASP A 71 -3.30 -4.60 0.27
CA ASP A 71 -4.40 -5.34 0.89
C ASP A 71 -5.51 -4.38 1.32
N VAL A 72 -6.77 -4.69 1.07
CA VAL A 72 -7.92 -3.82 1.25
C VAL A 72 -7.82 -2.50 0.45
N GLY A 73 -6.67 -1.84 0.42
CA GLY A 73 -6.44 -0.57 -0.27
C GLY A 73 -6.96 0.67 0.45
N HIS A 74 -7.44 0.54 1.69
CA HIS A 74 -7.91 1.64 2.53
C HIS A 74 -6.78 2.54 3.03
N GLN A 75 -5.56 2.05 3.05
CA GLN A 75 -4.33 2.78 3.41
C GLN A 75 -3.68 3.48 2.21
N GLY A 76 -4.29 3.43 1.02
CA GLY A 76 -3.68 3.85 -0.24
C GLY A 76 -3.75 5.36 -0.55
N TYR A 77 -4.05 6.25 0.40
CA TYR A 77 -4.20 7.68 0.12
C TYR A 77 -2.89 8.36 -0.28
N ALA A 78 -1.79 8.05 0.41
CA ALA A 78 -0.47 8.53 0.01
C ALA A 78 -0.07 8.00 -1.38
N HIS A 79 -0.41 6.74 -1.70
CA HIS A 79 -0.22 6.18 -3.04
C HIS A 79 -0.99 6.98 -4.11
N LYS A 80 -2.26 7.35 -3.84
CA LYS A 80 -3.03 8.19 -4.78
C LYS A 80 -2.36 9.54 -5.01
N LEU A 81 -1.92 10.20 -3.94
CA LEU A 81 -1.25 11.50 -4.01
C LEU A 81 0.06 11.44 -4.80
N LEU A 82 0.89 10.41 -4.58
CA LEU A 82 2.16 10.23 -5.30
C LEU A 82 2.00 9.75 -6.75
N THR A 83 0.79 9.43 -7.17
CA THR A 83 0.47 8.95 -8.51
C THR A 83 -0.42 9.90 -9.30
N GLY A 84 -0.29 11.21 -9.03
CA GLY A 84 -0.84 12.29 -9.83
C GLY A 84 -2.31 12.63 -9.55
N ARG A 85 -2.84 12.22 -8.40
CA ARG A 85 -4.25 12.49 -8.02
C ARG A 85 -4.38 13.60 -6.96
N PHE A 86 -3.41 14.52 -6.89
CA PHE A 86 -3.39 15.60 -5.90
C PHE A 86 -4.60 16.54 -6.03
N ASP A 87 -4.86 17.03 -7.23
CA ASP A 87 -5.95 17.99 -7.48
C ASP A 87 -7.33 17.39 -7.25
N GLU A 88 -7.48 16.09 -7.54
CA GLU A 88 -8.73 15.36 -7.34
C GLU A 88 -8.91 14.85 -5.90
N PHE A 89 -7.86 14.87 -5.08
CA PHE A 89 -7.86 14.24 -3.75
C PHE A 89 -8.97 14.79 -2.81
N PRO A 90 -9.33 16.09 -2.84
CA PRO A 90 -10.47 16.60 -2.06
C PRO A 90 -11.83 15.97 -2.41
N THR A 91 -11.94 15.29 -3.55
CA THR A 91 -13.18 14.60 -3.97
C THR A 91 -13.26 13.16 -3.46
N ILE A 92 -12.27 12.72 -2.67
CA ILE A 92 -12.20 11.31 -2.21
C ILE A 92 -13.46 10.92 -1.45
N ARG A 93 -14.03 9.74 -1.79
CA ARG A 93 -15.29 9.21 -1.25
C ARG A 93 -16.54 10.03 -1.56
N GLN A 94 -16.41 11.08 -2.39
CA GLN A 94 -17.57 11.84 -2.86
C GLN A 94 -18.18 11.18 -4.10
N ASN A 95 -19.44 11.53 -4.39
CA ASN A 95 -20.11 11.05 -5.60
C ASN A 95 -19.36 11.55 -6.84
N ASN A 96 -19.04 10.66 -7.77
CA ASN A 96 -18.22 10.91 -8.95
C ASN A 96 -16.77 11.38 -8.67
N GLY A 97 -16.30 11.30 -7.43
CA GLY A 97 -14.94 11.60 -7.04
C GLY A 97 -14.09 10.35 -6.91
N LEU A 98 -12.89 10.52 -6.34
CA LEU A 98 -11.97 9.41 -6.09
C LEU A 98 -12.56 8.38 -5.12
N SER A 99 -12.34 7.11 -5.41
CA SER A 99 -12.71 5.99 -4.52
C SER A 99 -11.90 6.04 -3.22
N GLY A 100 -12.52 5.66 -2.12
CA GLY A 100 -11.83 5.46 -0.84
C GLY A 100 -10.91 4.23 -0.81
N PHE A 101 -10.91 3.41 -1.87
CA PHE A 101 -10.04 2.27 -2.10
C PHE A 101 -9.30 2.42 -3.42
N LEU A 102 -8.31 1.58 -3.68
CA LEU A 102 -7.63 1.54 -4.97
C LEU A 102 -8.56 0.94 -6.03
N LYS A 103 -8.54 1.53 -7.22
CA LYS A 103 -9.46 1.15 -8.29
C LYS A 103 -8.77 1.27 -9.65
N ARG A 104 -8.64 0.16 -10.35
CA ARG A 104 -7.97 0.09 -11.67
C ARG A 104 -8.51 1.08 -12.71
N ALA A 105 -9.79 1.43 -12.62
CA ALA A 105 -10.40 2.40 -13.53
C ALA A 105 -9.98 3.85 -13.23
N GLU A 106 -9.39 4.14 -12.08
CA GLU A 106 -8.90 5.47 -11.73
C GLU A 106 -7.47 5.72 -12.21
N SER A 107 -6.61 4.70 -12.12
CA SER A 107 -5.19 4.89 -12.39
C SER A 107 -4.52 3.61 -12.85
N LYS A 108 -3.54 3.77 -13.77
CA LYS A 108 -2.64 2.70 -14.17
C LYS A 108 -1.76 2.16 -13.04
N TYR A 109 -1.61 2.93 -11.98
CA TYR A 109 -0.83 2.56 -10.79
C TYR A 109 -1.61 1.67 -9.81
N ASP A 110 -2.93 1.61 -9.94
CA ASP A 110 -3.80 0.76 -9.12
C ASP A 110 -3.87 -0.64 -9.75
N VAL A 111 -2.93 -1.51 -9.38
CA VAL A 111 -2.67 -2.81 -10.03
C VAL A 111 -3.88 -3.75 -9.99
N ILE A 112 -4.60 -3.77 -8.86
CA ILE A 112 -5.82 -4.57 -8.66
C ILE A 112 -6.93 -3.70 -8.08
N GLY A 113 -8.18 -4.11 -8.29
CA GLY A 113 -9.31 -3.57 -7.51
C GLY A 113 -9.21 -4.06 -6.07
N ALA A 114 -9.33 -3.13 -5.13
CA ALA A 114 -9.21 -3.40 -3.70
C ALA A 114 -10.55 -3.28 -2.98
N GLY A 115 -10.59 -3.61 -1.68
CA GLY A 115 -11.78 -3.56 -0.83
C GLY A 115 -11.98 -4.80 0.04
N HIS A 116 -11.38 -5.94 -0.32
CA HIS A 116 -11.44 -7.19 0.44
C HIS A 116 -10.11 -7.49 1.12
N ALA A 117 -10.16 -7.81 2.41
CA ALA A 117 -9.00 -8.19 3.21
C ALA A 117 -8.41 -9.53 2.79
N SER A 118 -7.13 -9.73 3.10
CA SER A 118 -6.39 -10.99 2.96
C SER A 118 -6.11 -11.43 1.51
N THR A 119 -6.39 -10.59 0.51
CA THR A 119 -6.32 -10.95 -0.92
C THR A 119 -4.99 -10.60 -1.59
N SER A 120 -4.20 -9.70 -0.99
CA SER A 120 -3.01 -9.11 -1.63
C SER A 120 -1.93 -10.14 -1.93
N ILE A 121 -1.68 -11.09 -1.02
CA ILE A 121 -0.60 -12.08 -1.17
C ILE A 121 -0.91 -13.01 -2.34
N SER A 122 -2.12 -13.57 -2.42
CA SER A 122 -2.54 -14.43 -3.53
C SER A 122 -2.52 -13.67 -4.86
N SER A 123 -2.94 -12.40 -4.86
CA SER A 123 -2.92 -11.56 -6.07
C SER A 123 -1.48 -11.26 -6.52
N ALA A 124 -0.59 -10.92 -5.58
CA ALA A 124 0.82 -10.69 -5.87
C ALA A 124 1.52 -11.95 -6.37
N PHE A 125 1.20 -13.09 -5.77
CA PHE A 125 1.69 -14.39 -6.23
C PHE A 125 1.25 -14.68 -7.66
N GLY A 126 -0.02 -14.46 -8.00
CA GLY A 126 -0.52 -14.60 -9.36
C GLY A 126 0.21 -13.71 -10.37
N LEU A 127 0.51 -12.45 -10.02
CA LEU A 127 1.31 -11.55 -10.84
C LEU A 127 2.75 -12.06 -11.00
N ALA A 128 3.37 -12.56 -9.92
CA ALA A 128 4.72 -13.12 -9.99
C ALA A 128 4.80 -14.41 -10.86
N GLU A 129 3.73 -15.19 -10.89
CA GLU A 129 3.60 -16.34 -11.81
C GLU A 129 3.42 -15.88 -13.26
N ALA A 130 2.49 -14.93 -13.50
CA ALA A 130 2.20 -14.40 -14.83
C ALA A 130 3.44 -13.80 -15.50
N ARG A 131 4.27 -13.09 -14.76
CA ARG A 131 5.53 -12.49 -15.22
C ARG A 131 6.41 -13.49 -15.99
N LYS A 132 6.50 -14.72 -15.50
CA LYS A 132 7.29 -15.77 -16.17
C LYS A 132 6.68 -16.20 -17.49
N HIS A 133 5.35 -16.32 -17.54
CA HIS A 133 4.65 -16.76 -18.75
C HIS A 133 4.63 -15.68 -19.84
N LEU A 134 4.73 -14.42 -19.43
CA LEU A 134 4.73 -13.26 -20.33
C LEU A 134 6.16 -12.80 -20.72
N ASP A 135 7.20 -13.47 -20.19
CA ASP A 135 8.61 -13.06 -20.34
C ASP A 135 8.88 -11.60 -19.92
N GLU A 136 8.16 -11.15 -18.89
CA GLU A 136 8.28 -9.82 -18.32
C GLU A 136 9.21 -9.80 -17.10
N ARG A 137 9.78 -8.63 -16.79
CA ARG A 137 10.79 -8.46 -15.74
C ARG A 137 10.42 -7.35 -14.75
N TYR A 138 9.24 -7.42 -14.17
CA TYR A 138 8.82 -6.49 -13.13
C TYR A 138 8.94 -7.11 -11.72
N ARG A 139 9.11 -6.26 -10.73
CA ARG A 139 9.05 -6.66 -9.33
C ARG A 139 7.62 -6.60 -8.83
N VAL A 140 7.31 -7.41 -7.82
CA VAL A 140 5.99 -7.42 -7.19
C VAL A 140 6.17 -7.31 -5.68
N ALA A 141 5.39 -6.44 -5.04
CA ALA A 141 5.28 -6.35 -3.59
C ALA A 141 3.81 -6.38 -3.17
N ALA A 142 3.49 -7.20 -2.18
CA ALA A 142 2.22 -7.19 -1.46
C ALA A 142 2.40 -6.44 -0.14
N ILE A 143 1.49 -5.51 0.15
CA ILE A 143 1.47 -4.74 1.40
C ILE A 143 0.20 -5.14 2.15
N ILE A 144 0.35 -5.76 3.30
CA ILE A 144 -0.74 -6.32 4.10
C ILE A 144 -0.63 -5.86 5.55
N GLY A 145 -1.74 -5.50 6.16
CA GLY A 145 -1.81 -5.18 7.59
C GLY A 145 -2.00 -6.42 8.47
N ASP A 146 -1.66 -6.31 9.74
CA ASP A 146 -1.81 -7.35 10.76
C ASP A 146 -3.26 -7.88 10.87
N GLY A 147 -4.25 -7.00 10.86
CA GLY A 147 -5.66 -7.39 10.84
C GLY A 147 -6.04 -8.24 9.62
N SER A 148 -5.52 -7.93 8.43
CA SER A 148 -5.75 -8.71 7.21
C SER A 148 -5.01 -10.06 7.21
N MET A 149 -3.92 -10.17 7.96
CA MET A 149 -3.20 -11.44 8.13
C MET A 149 -3.98 -12.49 8.93
N THR A 150 -5.04 -12.09 9.65
CA THR A 150 -5.89 -13.04 10.40
C THR A 150 -6.81 -13.87 9.51
N GLY A 151 -7.00 -13.49 8.25
CA GLY A 151 -7.84 -14.21 7.30
C GLY A 151 -7.17 -15.44 6.70
N GLY A 152 -7.89 -16.55 6.57
CA GLY A 152 -7.39 -17.82 6.02
C GLY A 152 -6.78 -17.68 4.62
N LEU A 153 -7.33 -16.82 3.78
CA LEU A 153 -6.84 -16.59 2.42
C LEU A 153 -5.40 -16.04 2.39
N ALA A 154 -5.00 -15.24 3.40
CA ALA A 154 -3.63 -14.76 3.51
C ALA A 154 -2.66 -15.94 3.78
N PHE A 155 -3.02 -16.86 4.68
CA PHE A 155 -2.23 -18.07 4.97
C PHE A 155 -2.16 -19.02 3.77
N GLU A 156 -3.26 -19.20 3.05
CA GLU A 156 -3.27 -19.97 1.81
C GLU A 156 -2.32 -19.36 0.77
N GLY A 157 -2.36 -18.03 0.62
CA GLY A 157 -1.45 -17.29 -0.25
C GLY A 157 0.03 -17.49 0.13
N ILE A 158 0.36 -17.37 1.42
CA ILE A 158 1.72 -17.60 1.92
C ILE A 158 2.16 -19.06 1.69
N ASN A 159 1.29 -20.02 1.97
CA ASN A 159 1.60 -21.44 1.77
C ASN A 159 1.91 -21.76 0.30
N ASN A 160 1.10 -21.23 -0.62
CA ASN A 160 1.36 -21.37 -2.06
C ASN A 160 2.68 -20.68 -2.47
N ALA A 161 2.90 -19.47 -2.00
CA ALA A 161 4.11 -18.71 -2.28
C ALA A 161 5.36 -19.40 -1.78
N GLY A 162 5.33 -19.94 -0.56
CA GLY A 162 6.44 -20.69 0.05
C GLY A 162 6.84 -21.96 -0.70
N ASN A 163 5.88 -22.62 -1.34
CA ASN A 163 6.15 -23.78 -2.18
C ASN A 163 6.67 -23.41 -3.59
N SER A 164 6.48 -22.18 -4.00
CA SER A 164 6.96 -21.68 -5.29
C SER A 164 8.35 -21.05 -5.16
N ARG A 165 9.13 -21.09 -6.24
CA ARG A 165 10.43 -20.40 -6.30
C ARG A 165 10.30 -18.99 -6.90
N LYS A 166 9.10 -18.39 -6.84
CA LYS A 166 8.85 -17.08 -7.42
C LYS A 166 9.22 -15.99 -6.43
N GLN A 167 9.98 -15.03 -6.92
CA GLN A 167 10.41 -13.90 -6.11
C GLN A 167 9.36 -12.80 -6.15
N PHE A 168 8.75 -12.51 -5.02
CA PHE A 168 8.02 -11.29 -4.74
C PHE A 168 8.17 -10.95 -3.24
N LEU A 169 7.91 -9.72 -2.89
CA LEU A 169 8.03 -9.23 -1.52
C LEU A 169 6.66 -9.21 -0.84
N VAL A 170 6.58 -9.72 0.39
CA VAL A 170 5.43 -9.49 1.27
C VAL A 170 5.86 -8.59 2.40
N ILE A 171 5.19 -7.47 2.57
CA ILE A 171 5.43 -6.49 3.62
C ILE A 171 4.26 -6.56 4.59
N LEU A 172 4.52 -7.05 5.79
CA LEU A 172 3.57 -6.98 6.90
C LEU A 172 3.72 -5.61 7.59
N ASN A 173 2.69 -4.79 7.50
CA ASN A 173 2.59 -3.55 8.25
C ASN A 173 1.81 -3.82 9.53
N ASP A 174 2.53 -4.01 10.61
CA ASP A 174 1.96 -4.23 11.94
C ASP A 174 2.01 -2.91 12.75
N ASN A 175 0.86 -2.37 13.02
CA ASN A 175 0.70 -1.16 13.85
C ASN A 175 -0.12 -1.42 15.10
N GLU A 176 -0.39 -2.70 15.43
CA GLU A 176 -1.21 -3.15 16.56
C GLU A 176 -2.63 -2.58 16.56
N MET A 177 -3.09 -2.06 15.43
CA MET A 177 -4.37 -1.38 15.27
C MET A 177 -5.28 -2.16 14.34
N SER A 178 -6.29 -2.81 14.90
CA SER A 178 -7.42 -3.36 14.15
C SER A 178 -8.74 -2.82 14.70
N ILE A 179 -9.84 -2.99 13.94
CA ILE A 179 -11.20 -2.60 14.38
C ILE A 179 -11.62 -3.42 15.60
N SER A 180 -11.15 -4.66 15.69
CA SER A 180 -11.35 -5.59 16.80
C SER A 180 -10.01 -6.24 17.17
N PRO A 181 -9.86 -6.78 18.39
CA PRO A 181 -8.66 -7.56 18.73
C PRO A 181 -8.41 -8.66 17.70
N ASN A 182 -7.15 -8.81 17.30
CA ASN A 182 -6.75 -9.84 16.34
C ASN A 182 -7.06 -11.24 16.88
N ALA A 183 -7.30 -12.19 15.98
CA ALA A 183 -7.55 -13.58 16.35
C ALA A 183 -6.38 -14.16 17.17
N VAL A 184 -6.73 -14.97 18.16
CA VAL A 184 -5.76 -15.56 19.11
C VAL A 184 -4.62 -16.30 18.42
N SER A 185 -4.88 -16.98 17.29
CA SER A 185 -3.85 -17.67 16.50
C SER A 185 -2.75 -16.74 15.99
N TYR A 186 -3.11 -15.52 15.56
CA TYR A 186 -2.14 -14.53 15.10
C TYR A 186 -1.30 -13.99 16.27
N THR A 187 -1.93 -13.65 17.38
CA THR A 187 -1.22 -13.16 18.58
C THR A 187 -0.30 -14.23 19.17
N HIS A 188 -0.65 -15.50 19.08
CA HIS A 188 0.22 -16.60 19.49
C HIS A 188 1.41 -16.81 18.56
N LEU A 189 1.23 -16.70 17.25
CA LEU A 189 2.37 -16.77 16.31
C LEU A 189 3.36 -15.65 16.61
N ARG A 190 2.89 -14.44 16.85
CA ARG A 190 3.73 -13.31 17.20
C ARG A 190 4.45 -13.47 18.54
N ALA A 191 3.79 -14.05 19.53
CA ALA A 191 4.40 -14.32 20.85
C ALA A 191 5.56 -15.31 20.80
N HIS A 192 5.69 -16.10 19.72
CA HIS A 192 6.80 -17.01 19.49
C HIS A 192 7.93 -16.44 18.64
N GLU A 193 7.79 -15.22 18.13
CA GLU A 193 8.89 -14.48 17.55
C GLU A 193 9.83 -14.07 18.69
N THR A 194 10.84 -14.89 18.94
CA THR A 194 11.90 -14.54 19.89
C THR A 194 12.70 -13.39 19.31
N PHE A 195 12.53 -12.21 19.89
CA PHE A 195 13.53 -11.16 19.73
C PHE A 195 14.82 -11.68 20.38
N HIS A 196 15.79 -12.00 19.57
CA HIS A 196 17.16 -12.07 20.04
C HIS A 196 17.70 -10.65 20.03
N ASP A 197 17.91 -10.10 21.24
CA ASP A 197 18.65 -8.86 21.48
C ASP A 197 20.10 -8.98 20.94
#